data_aaea3bf54a58ad4e8a6cc982754e7374
#
_entry.id   aaea3bf54a58ad4e8a6cc982754e7374
#
_cell.length_a   1.000
_cell.length_b   1.000
_cell.length_c   1.000
_cell.angle_alpha   90.00
_cell.angle_beta   90.00
_cell.angle_gamma   90.00
#
_symmetry.space_group_name_H-M   'P 1'
#
loop_
_entity.id
_entity.type
_entity.pdbx_description
1 polymer ?
#
loop_
_entity_poly.entity_id
_entity_poly.type
_entity_poly.pdbx_seq_one_letter_code
_entity_poly.pdbx_strand_id
1 'polypeptide(L)'
;MMTTNEARFPLTRTITAFLLTVTIAACQKTPEPAPKPEAKPAAPAVAAKPEPPAKPELPPLFRDIERRTFQFFWDTTNEVNGLTPDRYPSRPFASIASVGYALTAYPIGIENGWVSRTQAVDRTLTTLKFLRDVPQGAQKEGRGGYKGFYYHFLDMDTGQRFNSWVELSSVDTSLLMMGVLFAQSYYDRDDAREKEIREIADTIYKRVDWTFLQNNKPLISMGWFPESGTIPHDWKGYNEAMMVYVLAMASPTHPVGQDAWEVWTRSYGELWGVFQGQEYLTFAPHFGHQYSHVWIDFRGIQDAYMRERGMDYFENSRRATYAQRAYATENPMKWKDYGENVWGLTASDGPQQTLQEYRGEQRQFRHYSARGAGFRENFDDGTIAPTAAIASLPFAPEIVIPATEEMHRRYGDYLYSSYGFLDSFNPSFDYDIPLKTGRIVPGKGWVASDYIGIDQGPILAMITNYRSEFVWNVMKKNPYIREGLKKAGFEGGWLDAKTEQAAQTAPTAPTAPPDLDAAAARALGTAESRANQAAQPEAARPQQPE
;
A
#
# COMPACT_ATOMS: atom_id res chain seq x y z
N MET A 1 -51.92 -34.56 -7.75
CA MET A 1 -53.21 -34.53 -7.06
C MET A 1 -53.40 -33.19 -6.41
N MET A 2 -54.38 -32.45 -6.92
CA MET A 2 -55.21 -31.42 -6.26
C MET A 2 -54.47 -30.17 -5.73
N THR A 3 -54.83 -28.98 -6.00
CA THR A 3 -55.82 -28.19 -6.80
C THR A 3 -55.76 -26.78 -6.26
N THR A 4 -55.54 -25.83 -7.14
CA THR A 4 -56.15 -24.51 -7.33
C THR A 4 -56.78 -23.79 -6.14
N ASN A 5 -56.47 -22.51 -5.95
CA ASN A 5 -57.55 -21.49 -6.04
C ASN A 5 -57.03 -20.07 -6.30
N GLU A 6 -57.54 -19.48 -7.38
CA GLU A 6 -57.45 -18.06 -7.74
C GLU A 6 -58.53 -17.27 -6.96
N ALA A 7 -58.26 -16.00 -6.65
CA ALA A 7 -59.30 -15.02 -6.46
C ALA A 7 -58.85 -13.64 -6.98
N ARG A 8 -59.45 -13.24 -8.11
CA ARG A 8 -59.49 -11.88 -8.66
C ARG A 8 -60.66 -11.11 -7.99
N PHE A 9 -60.43 -9.82 -7.71
CA PHE A 9 -61.50 -8.82 -7.75
C PHE A 9 -60.99 -7.47 -8.26
N PRO A 10 -61.76 -6.76 -9.14
CA PRO A 10 -61.44 -5.45 -9.67
C PRO A 10 -62.21 -4.36 -8.93
N LEU A 11 -61.68 -3.14 -8.88
CA LEU A 11 -62.51 -1.96 -8.54
C LEU A 11 -62.07 -0.74 -9.37
N THR A 12 -62.94 -0.45 -10.32
CA THR A 12 -63.10 0.79 -11.08
C THR A 12 -63.50 1.95 -10.15
N ARG A 13 -62.92 3.12 -10.30
CA ARG A 13 -63.49 4.38 -9.83
C ARG A 13 -63.32 5.52 -10.82
N THR A 14 -64.45 6.12 -11.09
CA THR A 14 -64.90 7.12 -12.02
C THR A 14 -64.29 8.51 -11.74
N ILE A 15 -63.96 9.22 -12.82
CA ILE A 15 -63.57 10.62 -12.85
C ILE A 15 -64.81 11.46 -12.98
N THR A 16 -64.98 12.47 -12.10
CA THR A 16 -65.98 13.52 -12.25
C THR A 16 -65.28 14.88 -12.45
N ALA A 17 -65.47 15.45 -13.62
CA ALA A 17 -65.05 16.77 -14.00
C ALA A 17 -66.06 17.83 -13.53
N PHE A 18 -65.62 18.91 -12.91
CA PHE A 18 -66.39 20.09 -12.65
C PHE A 18 -65.86 21.23 -13.51
N LEU A 19 -66.70 21.69 -14.45
CA LEU A 19 -66.51 22.91 -15.20
C LEU A 19 -67.15 24.08 -14.40
N LEU A 20 -66.39 25.13 -14.17
CA LEU A 20 -66.87 26.40 -13.66
C LEU A 20 -66.57 27.51 -14.66
N THR A 21 -67.56 27.98 -15.31
CA THR A 21 -67.57 29.16 -16.19
C THR A 21 -67.61 30.43 -15.35
N VAL A 22 -66.68 31.37 -15.56
CA VAL A 22 -66.77 32.74 -15.00
C VAL A 22 -66.65 33.77 -16.13
N THR A 23 -67.65 34.63 -16.19
CA THR A 23 -67.90 35.70 -17.15
C THR A 23 -66.89 36.85 -17.02
N ILE A 24 -66.40 37.36 -18.15
CA ILE A 24 -65.54 38.53 -18.28
C ILE A 24 -66.36 39.83 -18.19
N ALA A 25 -65.95 40.70 -17.30
CA ALA A 25 -66.36 42.13 -17.33
C ALA A 25 -65.10 42.99 -17.54
N ALA A 26 -65.04 43.65 -18.65
CA ALA A 26 -63.91 44.53 -19.04
C ALA A 26 -64.09 45.90 -18.30
N CYS A 27 -63.03 46.32 -17.59
CA CYS A 27 -62.84 47.72 -17.21
C CYS A 27 -61.46 48.16 -17.62
N GLN A 28 -61.41 49.09 -18.57
CA GLN A 28 -60.14 49.73 -19.00
C GLN A 28 -59.67 50.69 -17.89
N LYS A 29 -58.45 50.55 -17.43
CA LYS A 29 -57.64 51.52 -16.69
C LYS A 29 -56.31 51.76 -17.36
N THR A 30 -55.94 53.01 -17.48
CA THR A 30 -54.70 53.61 -17.97
C THR A 30 -53.45 53.07 -17.34
N PRO A 31 -52.35 52.98 -18.03
CA PRO A 31 -51.11 52.36 -17.53
C PRO A 31 -50.34 53.27 -16.56
N GLU A 32 -49.99 52.73 -15.42
CA GLU A 32 -49.11 53.32 -14.41
C GLU A 32 -47.65 52.97 -14.78
N PRO A 33 -46.65 53.83 -14.53
CA PRO A 33 -45.27 53.58 -14.90
C PRO A 33 -44.63 52.44 -14.13
N ALA A 34 -43.85 51.62 -14.84
CA ALA A 34 -43.20 50.43 -14.29
C ALA A 34 -42.28 50.74 -13.09
N PRO A 35 -42.29 49.91 -12.02
CA PRO A 35 -41.36 50.05 -10.92
C PRO A 35 -39.94 49.67 -11.35
N LYS A 36 -38.94 50.40 -10.85
CA LYS A 36 -37.50 50.05 -10.98
C LYS A 36 -37.23 48.64 -10.43
N PRO A 37 -36.34 47.89 -11.05
CA PRO A 37 -35.98 46.56 -10.55
C PRO A 37 -35.31 46.69 -9.19
N GLU A 38 -35.92 46.06 -8.18
CA GLU A 38 -35.28 45.83 -6.87
C GLU A 38 -34.05 44.93 -7.04
N ALA A 39 -32.96 45.35 -6.44
CA ALA A 39 -31.75 44.56 -6.39
C ALA A 39 -32.01 43.23 -5.65
N LYS A 40 -31.76 42.12 -6.33
CA LYS A 40 -31.82 40.77 -5.76
C LYS A 40 -30.96 40.71 -4.49
N PRO A 41 -31.44 40.22 -3.36
CA PRO A 41 -30.60 40.06 -2.18
C PRO A 41 -29.38 39.19 -2.51
N ALA A 42 -28.20 39.64 -2.11
CA ALA A 42 -26.98 38.86 -2.23
C ALA A 42 -27.17 37.51 -1.50
N ALA A 43 -26.87 36.41 -2.17
CA ALA A 43 -26.87 35.08 -1.57
C ALA A 43 -26.00 35.11 -0.29
N PRO A 44 -26.42 34.46 0.80
CA PRO A 44 -25.62 34.41 2.01
C PRO A 44 -24.27 33.79 1.69
N ALA A 45 -23.19 34.45 2.12
CA ALA A 45 -21.83 33.94 1.97
C ALA A 45 -21.78 32.51 2.56
N VAL A 46 -21.43 31.54 1.71
CA VAL A 46 -21.19 30.18 2.17
C VAL A 46 -20.07 30.26 3.20
N ALA A 47 -20.41 29.92 4.46
CA ALA A 47 -19.43 29.85 5.53
C ALA A 47 -18.26 28.98 5.07
N ALA A 48 -17.03 29.52 5.14
CA ALA A 48 -15.83 28.76 4.82
C ALA A 48 -15.82 27.49 5.66
N LYS A 49 -15.63 26.33 5.01
CA LYS A 49 -15.43 25.08 5.73
C LYS A 49 -14.28 25.30 6.74
N PRO A 50 -14.44 24.89 8.01
CA PRO A 50 -13.35 25.00 8.96
C PRO A 50 -12.10 24.31 8.40
N GLU A 51 -10.95 24.97 8.48
CA GLU A 51 -9.68 24.35 8.12
C GLU A 51 -9.52 23.04 8.91
N PRO A 52 -9.09 21.97 8.25
CA PRO A 52 -8.82 20.73 8.95
C PRO A 52 -7.75 20.99 10.04
N PRO A 53 -7.86 20.33 11.20
CA PRO A 53 -6.87 20.51 12.26
C PRO A 53 -5.45 20.23 11.73
N ALA A 54 -4.49 21.04 12.16
CA ALA A 54 -3.09 20.88 11.76
C ALA A 54 -2.62 19.45 12.08
N LYS A 55 -1.94 18.82 11.12
CA LYS A 55 -1.36 17.47 11.33
C LYS A 55 -0.37 17.52 12.51
N PRO A 56 -0.41 16.53 13.44
CA PRO A 56 0.60 16.45 14.48
C PRO A 56 2.03 16.43 13.90
N GLU A 57 2.93 17.16 14.53
CA GLU A 57 4.35 17.12 14.18
C GLU A 57 4.92 15.73 14.53
N LEU A 58 5.71 15.15 13.61
CA LEU A 58 6.31 13.84 13.82
C LEU A 58 7.52 13.94 14.76
N PRO A 59 7.58 13.07 15.78
CA PRO A 59 8.79 12.89 16.58
C PRO A 59 10.02 12.54 15.72
N PRO A 60 11.24 12.90 16.14
CA PRO A 60 12.48 12.58 15.40
C PRO A 60 12.65 11.10 15.07
N LEU A 61 12.09 10.19 15.87
CA LEU A 61 12.09 8.75 15.63
C LEU A 61 11.53 8.39 14.24
N PHE A 62 10.47 9.06 13.80
CA PHE A 62 9.86 8.76 12.48
C PHE A 62 10.79 9.12 11.32
N ARG A 63 11.62 10.16 11.47
CA ARG A 63 12.65 10.49 10.46
C ARG A 63 13.74 9.44 10.41
N ASP A 64 14.13 8.90 11.55
CA ASP A 64 15.10 7.80 11.61
C ASP A 64 14.52 6.50 11.05
N ILE A 65 13.26 6.16 11.36
CA ILE A 65 12.56 5.02 10.77
C ILE A 65 12.53 5.17 9.24
N GLU A 66 12.05 6.30 8.73
CA GLU A 66 11.94 6.57 7.30
C GLU A 66 13.28 6.38 6.57
N ARG A 67 14.36 6.95 7.13
CA ARG A 67 15.71 6.83 6.58
C ARG A 67 16.22 5.38 6.60
N ARG A 68 16.11 4.69 7.73
CA ARG A 68 16.57 3.30 7.88
C ARG A 68 15.79 2.35 6.98
N THR A 69 14.48 2.54 6.88
CA THR A 69 13.64 1.73 5.99
C THR A 69 13.97 2.00 4.51
N PHE A 70 14.29 3.24 4.13
CA PHE A 70 14.84 3.53 2.81
C PHE A 70 16.15 2.78 2.56
N GLN A 71 17.07 2.75 3.54
CA GLN A 71 18.34 2.05 3.42
C GLN A 71 18.17 0.55 3.20
N PHE A 72 17.14 -0.09 3.74
CA PHE A 72 16.83 -1.48 3.42
C PHE A 72 16.75 -1.68 1.89
N PHE A 73 15.95 -0.89 1.20
CA PHE A 73 15.80 -1.00 -0.26
C PHE A 73 17.07 -0.60 -0.99
N TRP A 74 17.77 0.41 -0.50
CA TRP A 74 18.98 0.91 -1.16
C TRP A 74 20.16 -0.04 -1.03
N ASP A 75 20.39 -0.61 0.14
CA ASP A 75 21.58 -1.41 0.43
C ASP A 75 21.42 -2.89 0.06
N THR A 76 20.19 -3.43 0.11
CA THR A 76 19.97 -4.88 -0.07
C THR A 76 19.58 -5.28 -1.48
N THR A 77 19.08 -4.35 -2.29
CA THR A 77 18.75 -4.60 -3.70
C THR A 77 20.00 -4.94 -4.50
N ASN A 78 19.94 -6.00 -5.30
CA ASN A 78 21.02 -6.43 -6.18
C ASN A 78 21.32 -5.35 -7.23
N GLU A 79 22.55 -4.83 -7.24
CA GLU A 79 22.97 -3.74 -8.12
C GLU A 79 23.05 -4.15 -9.60
N VAL A 80 23.17 -5.46 -9.89
CA VAL A 80 23.34 -5.97 -11.25
C VAL A 80 22.00 -6.10 -11.98
N ASN A 81 20.95 -6.48 -11.26
CA ASN A 81 19.63 -6.76 -11.86
C ASN A 81 18.45 -6.03 -11.22
N GLY A 82 18.67 -5.35 -10.10
CA GLY A 82 17.64 -4.59 -9.40
C GLY A 82 16.63 -5.44 -8.62
N LEU A 83 16.88 -6.73 -8.43
CA LEU A 83 16.03 -7.59 -7.62
C LEU A 83 16.23 -7.29 -6.14
N THR A 84 15.14 -7.06 -5.43
CA THR A 84 15.10 -6.78 -4.00
C THR A 84 14.75 -8.04 -3.24
N PRO A 85 15.50 -8.42 -2.18
CA PRO A 85 15.21 -9.64 -1.44
C PRO A 85 13.83 -9.55 -0.76
N ASP A 86 13.18 -10.72 -0.61
CA ASP A 86 11.98 -10.85 0.21
C ASP A 86 12.26 -10.41 1.64
N ARG A 87 13.38 -10.87 2.18
CA ARG A 87 13.82 -10.62 3.56
C ARG A 87 15.33 -10.48 3.69
N TYR A 88 15.78 -9.84 4.74
CA TYR A 88 17.18 -9.66 5.08
C TYR A 88 17.37 -9.73 6.61
N PRO A 89 18.43 -10.39 7.15
CA PRO A 89 19.63 -10.86 6.45
C PRO A 89 19.55 -12.24 5.80
N SER A 90 18.50 -13.04 6.03
CA SER A 90 18.45 -14.43 5.51
C SER A 90 18.47 -14.54 3.98
N ARG A 91 17.88 -13.57 3.26
CA ARG A 91 18.01 -13.36 1.81
C ARG A 91 17.82 -14.63 0.94
N PRO A 92 16.73 -15.39 1.09
CA PRO A 92 16.58 -16.67 0.39
C PRO A 92 16.23 -16.51 -1.10
N PHE A 93 15.48 -15.44 -1.47
CA PHE A 93 14.98 -15.14 -2.80
C PHE A 93 14.56 -13.66 -2.88
N ALA A 94 14.32 -13.18 -4.10
CA ALA A 94 13.70 -11.88 -4.35
C ALA A 94 12.19 -11.99 -4.27
N SER A 95 11.52 -10.95 -3.74
CA SER A 95 10.07 -10.76 -3.88
C SER A 95 9.79 -9.67 -4.90
N ILE A 96 8.93 -9.94 -5.88
CA ILE A 96 8.55 -8.92 -6.88
C ILE A 96 7.77 -7.76 -6.25
N ALA A 97 7.05 -8.00 -5.16
CA ALA A 97 6.42 -6.93 -4.37
C ALA A 97 7.48 -6.00 -3.76
N SER A 98 8.55 -6.57 -3.16
CA SER A 98 9.68 -5.79 -2.65
C SER A 98 10.37 -4.96 -3.73
N VAL A 99 10.47 -5.47 -4.96
CA VAL A 99 10.98 -4.71 -6.12
C VAL A 99 10.08 -3.51 -6.44
N GLY A 100 8.76 -3.68 -6.39
CA GLY A 100 7.79 -2.58 -6.55
C GLY A 100 7.97 -1.48 -5.50
N TYR A 101 8.18 -1.88 -4.25
CA TYR A 101 8.49 -0.93 -3.18
C TYR A 101 9.86 -0.28 -3.32
N ALA A 102 10.88 -0.99 -3.81
CA ALA A 102 12.19 -0.42 -4.09
C ALA A 102 12.13 0.67 -5.17
N LEU A 103 11.38 0.43 -6.26
CA LEU A 103 11.11 1.44 -7.30
C LEU A 103 10.39 2.68 -6.75
N THR A 104 9.61 2.54 -5.66
CA THR A 104 8.98 3.65 -4.96
C THR A 104 9.96 4.32 -3.98
N ALA A 105 10.83 3.56 -3.35
CA ALA A 105 11.81 4.05 -2.38
C ALA A 105 12.86 4.97 -3.01
N TYR A 106 13.33 4.67 -4.23
CA TYR A 106 14.38 5.47 -4.87
C TYR A 106 14.01 6.95 -5.04
N PRO A 107 12.83 7.31 -5.59
CA PRO A 107 12.37 8.70 -5.58
C PRO A 107 12.20 9.31 -4.19
N ILE A 108 11.73 8.54 -3.20
CA ILE A 108 11.67 9.02 -1.81
C ILE A 108 13.06 9.40 -1.30
N GLY A 109 14.08 8.61 -1.65
CA GLY A 109 15.48 8.90 -1.34
C GLY A 109 15.99 10.19 -1.98
N ILE A 110 15.58 10.48 -3.23
CA ILE A 110 15.92 11.74 -3.92
C ILE A 110 15.30 12.93 -3.20
N GLU A 111 14.00 12.86 -2.90
CA GLU A 111 13.25 13.96 -2.27
C GLU A 111 13.76 14.27 -0.83
N ASN A 112 14.36 13.29 -0.18
CA ASN A 112 14.98 13.48 1.13
C ASN A 112 16.48 13.80 1.06
N GLY A 113 17.10 13.84 -0.13
CA GLY A 113 18.53 14.12 -0.33
C GLY A 113 19.45 12.99 0.18
N TRP A 114 18.94 11.75 0.29
CA TRP A 114 19.75 10.61 0.72
C TRP A 114 20.53 9.98 -0.43
N VAL A 115 20.05 10.14 -1.64
CA VAL A 115 20.70 9.73 -2.88
C VAL A 115 20.51 10.79 -3.95
N SER A 116 21.44 10.87 -4.90
CA SER A 116 21.29 11.74 -6.06
C SER A 116 20.26 11.19 -7.06
N ARG A 117 19.64 12.09 -7.84
CA ARG A 117 18.71 11.68 -8.90
C ARG A 117 19.40 10.78 -9.93
N THR A 118 20.67 11.06 -10.26
CA THR A 118 21.46 10.25 -11.19
C THR A 118 21.60 8.80 -10.70
N GLN A 119 22.00 8.60 -9.44
CA GLN A 119 22.11 7.26 -8.84
C GLN A 119 20.78 6.50 -8.86
N ALA A 120 19.68 7.19 -8.52
CA ALA A 120 18.36 6.58 -8.50
C ALA A 120 17.86 6.26 -9.93
N VAL A 121 18.15 7.10 -10.93
CA VAL A 121 17.88 6.82 -12.35
C VAL A 121 18.66 5.59 -12.82
N ASP A 122 19.96 5.47 -12.46
CA ASP A 122 20.77 4.29 -12.79
C ASP A 122 20.15 3.02 -12.27
N ARG A 123 19.80 3.00 -10.98
CA ARG A 123 19.22 1.84 -10.32
C ARG A 123 17.83 1.50 -10.87
N THR A 124 16.99 2.52 -11.11
CA THR A 124 15.66 2.34 -11.72
C THR A 124 15.77 1.73 -13.12
N LEU A 125 16.68 2.22 -13.95
CA LEU A 125 16.91 1.66 -15.30
C LEU A 125 17.41 0.21 -15.25
N THR A 126 18.34 -0.10 -14.35
CA THR A 126 18.82 -1.48 -14.14
C THR A 126 17.64 -2.41 -13.83
N THR A 127 16.81 -2.05 -12.87
CA THR A 127 15.63 -2.82 -12.47
C THR A 127 14.63 -2.98 -13.61
N LEU A 128 14.26 -1.89 -14.27
CA LEU A 128 13.25 -1.93 -15.34
C LEU A 128 13.73 -2.68 -16.58
N LYS A 129 15.00 -2.54 -16.98
CA LYS A 129 15.60 -3.31 -18.09
C LYS A 129 15.57 -4.80 -17.78
N PHE A 130 15.97 -5.18 -16.57
CA PHE A 130 15.93 -6.57 -16.16
C PHE A 130 14.50 -7.16 -16.21
N LEU A 131 13.52 -6.46 -15.65
CA LEU A 131 12.11 -6.88 -15.66
C LEU A 131 11.54 -6.97 -17.08
N ARG A 132 11.93 -6.08 -17.99
CA ARG A 132 11.55 -6.13 -19.40
C ARG A 132 12.10 -7.39 -20.08
N ASP A 133 13.36 -7.71 -19.81
CA ASP A 133 14.15 -8.69 -20.57
C ASP A 133 14.14 -10.10 -19.96
N VAL A 134 13.72 -10.24 -18.69
CA VAL A 134 13.62 -11.56 -18.03
C VAL A 134 12.74 -12.51 -18.86
N PRO A 135 13.21 -13.77 -19.13
CA PRO A 135 12.47 -14.69 -19.97
C PRO A 135 11.07 -15.01 -19.43
N GLN A 136 10.07 -14.92 -20.29
CA GLN A 136 8.70 -15.29 -19.99
C GLN A 136 8.23 -16.48 -20.81
N GLY A 137 7.34 -17.29 -20.26
CA GLY A 137 6.77 -18.46 -20.94
C GLY A 137 6.10 -19.44 -20.00
N ALA A 138 5.35 -20.39 -20.59
CA ALA A 138 4.61 -21.41 -19.84
C ALA A 138 5.47 -22.58 -19.31
N GLN A 139 6.80 -22.55 -19.59
CA GLN A 139 7.72 -23.61 -19.14
C GLN A 139 7.87 -23.55 -17.62
N LYS A 140 8.05 -24.72 -17.00
CA LYS A 140 8.22 -24.88 -15.55
C LYS A 140 9.48 -24.25 -15.00
N GLU A 141 10.53 -24.20 -15.83
CA GLU A 141 11.88 -23.75 -15.47
C GLU A 141 12.40 -22.70 -16.44
N GLY A 142 13.39 -21.93 -16.01
CA GLY A 142 14.06 -20.94 -16.84
C GLY A 142 13.23 -19.71 -17.17
N ARG A 143 12.17 -19.42 -16.41
CA ARG A 143 11.27 -18.29 -16.63
C ARG A 143 11.08 -17.48 -15.36
N GLY A 144 11.07 -16.15 -15.48
CA GLY A 144 10.72 -15.24 -14.39
C GLY A 144 9.25 -14.81 -14.40
N GLY A 145 8.50 -15.16 -15.46
CA GLY A 145 7.09 -14.83 -15.60
C GLY A 145 6.41 -15.46 -16.80
N TYR A 146 5.14 -15.15 -16.97
CA TYR A 146 4.33 -15.57 -18.11
C TYR A 146 3.18 -14.59 -18.36
N LYS A 147 2.86 -14.31 -19.62
CA LYS A 147 1.76 -13.39 -19.99
C LYS A 147 1.87 -11.98 -19.38
N GLY A 148 3.09 -11.51 -19.11
CA GLY A 148 3.33 -10.23 -18.47
C GLY A 148 3.31 -10.25 -16.93
N PHE A 149 2.74 -11.28 -16.32
CA PHE A 149 2.85 -11.53 -14.88
C PHE A 149 4.21 -12.10 -14.52
N TYR A 150 4.60 -11.94 -13.26
CA TYR A 150 5.84 -12.48 -12.71
C TYR A 150 5.54 -13.50 -11.61
N TYR A 151 6.46 -14.44 -11.41
CA TYR A 151 6.40 -15.32 -10.26
C TYR A 151 6.63 -14.52 -8.96
N HIS A 152 5.89 -14.86 -7.91
CA HIS A 152 5.95 -14.20 -6.61
C HIS A 152 7.38 -14.05 -6.10
N PHE A 153 8.13 -15.16 -6.13
CA PHE A 153 9.53 -15.18 -5.71
C PHE A 153 10.45 -15.60 -6.88
N LEU A 154 11.53 -14.84 -7.01
CA LEU A 154 12.55 -15.05 -8.03
C LEU A 154 13.90 -15.37 -7.39
N ASP A 155 14.68 -16.20 -8.04
CA ASP A 155 16.09 -16.37 -7.69
C ASP A 155 16.83 -15.04 -7.82
N MET A 156 17.62 -14.68 -6.82
CA MET A 156 18.23 -13.35 -6.67
C MET A 156 19.24 -13.01 -7.78
N ASP A 157 19.82 -14.01 -8.42
CA ASP A 157 20.87 -13.82 -9.42
C ASP A 157 20.32 -13.92 -10.84
N THR A 158 19.47 -14.94 -11.09
CA THR A 158 18.98 -15.25 -12.44
C THR A 158 17.63 -14.63 -12.76
N GLY A 159 16.83 -14.26 -11.74
CA GLY A 159 15.46 -13.77 -11.91
C GLY A 159 14.47 -14.83 -12.40
N GLN A 160 14.83 -16.10 -12.36
CA GLN A 160 13.93 -17.20 -12.67
C GLN A 160 13.04 -17.53 -11.47
N ARG A 161 11.90 -18.20 -11.71
CA ARG A 161 11.05 -18.77 -10.68
C ARG A 161 11.89 -19.51 -9.65
N PHE A 162 11.79 -19.12 -8.39
CA PHE A 162 12.66 -19.67 -7.35
C PHE A 162 12.47 -21.17 -7.13
N ASN A 163 11.21 -21.65 -7.11
CA ASN A 163 10.92 -23.07 -6.86
C ASN A 163 9.52 -23.43 -7.39
N SER A 164 9.22 -24.73 -7.50
CA SER A 164 7.94 -25.26 -8.00
C SER A 164 6.72 -24.89 -7.13
N TRP A 165 6.89 -24.55 -5.86
CA TRP A 165 5.80 -24.08 -5.01
C TRP A 165 5.45 -22.59 -5.19
N VAL A 166 6.24 -21.84 -5.98
CA VAL A 166 6.01 -20.42 -6.26
C VAL A 166 5.04 -20.27 -7.41
N GLU A 167 3.94 -19.56 -7.16
CA GLU A 167 2.93 -19.22 -8.15
C GLU A 167 3.33 -17.99 -8.99
N LEU A 168 2.74 -17.89 -10.16
CA LEU A 168 2.62 -16.65 -10.90
C LEU A 168 1.55 -15.82 -10.21
N SER A 169 1.94 -14.75 -9.53
CA SER A 169 1.05 -14.01 -8.63
C SER A 169 0.39 -12.81 -9.32
N SER A 170 -0.92 -12.66 -9.15
CA SER A 170 -1.64 -11.48 -9.63
C SER A 170 -1.45 -10.28 -8.71
N VAL A 171 -1.47 -10.46 -7.38
CA VAL A 171 -1.37 -9.35 -6.43
C VAL A 171 0.06 -8.84 -6.32
N ASP A 172 1.07 -9.71 -6.27
CA ASP A 172 2.47 -9.28 -6.20
C ASP A 172 2.93 -8.63 -7.51
N THR A 173 2.42 -9.14 -8.66
CA THR A 173 2.59 -8.42 -9.94
C THR A 173 1.92 -7.03 -9.89
N SER A 174 0.79 -6.89 -9.21
CA SER A 174 0.14 -5.57 -9.07
C SER A 174 0.94 -4.62 -8.19
N LEU A 175 1.51 -5.09 -7.07
CA LEU A 175 2.44 -4.32 -6.24
C LEU A 175 3.67 -3.88 -7.03
N LEU A 176 4.23 -4.78 -7.85
CA LEU A 176 5.31 -4.44 -8.78
C LEU A 176 4.88 -3.36 -9.77
N MET A 177 3.72 -3.50 -10.41
CA MET A 177 3.21 -2.52 -11.38
C MET A 177 2.93 -1.15 -10.75
N MET A 178 2.49 -1.09 -9.50
CA MET A 178 2.35 0.18 -8.77
C MET A 178 3.70 0.90 -8.66
N GLY A 179 4.78 0.20 -8.30
CA GLY A 179 6.12 0.76 -8.29
C GLY A 179 6.64 1.17 -9.68
N VAL A 180 6.36 0.36 -10.70
CA VAL A 180 6.70 0.66 -12.11
C VAL A 180 6.00 1.93 -12.59
N LEU A 181 4.70 2.07 -12.34
CA LEU A 181 3.91 3.24 -12.72
C LEU A 181 4.25 4.47 -11.86
N PHE A 182 4.67 4.27 -10.62
CA PHE A 182 5.20 5.36 -9.79
C PHE A 182 6.50 5.91 -10.38
N ALA A 183 7.44 5.04 -10.75
CA ALA A 183 8.67 5.44 -11.44
C ALA A 183 8.37 6.15 -12.77
N GLN A 184 7.44 5.62 -13.59
CA GLN A 184 6.98 6.25 -14.82
C GLN A 184 6.50 7.69 -14.59
N SER A 185 5.77 7.92 -13.50
CA SER A 185 5.16 9.23 -13.22
C SER A 185 6.11 10.23 -12.58
N TYR A 186 7.10 9.74 -11.82
CA TYR A 186 8.06 10.59 -11.13
C TYR A 186 9.21 11.08 -12.03
N TYR A 187 9.77 10.19 -12.87
CA TYR A 187 10.87 10.53 -13.77
C TYR A 187 10.31 11.24 -15.01
N ASP A 188 9.97 12.50 -14.88
CA ASP A 188 9.22 13.30 -15.86
C ASP A 188 10.07 14.37 -16.61
N ARG A 189 11.38 14.43 -16.35
CA ARG A 189 12.27 15.41 -16.99
C ARG A 189 12.47 15.10 -18.48
N ASP A 190 12.78 16.16 -19.23
CA ASP A 190 13.19 16.05 -20.63
C ASP A 190 14.68 15.63 -20.71
N ASP A 191 14.93 14.40 -20.32
CA ASP A 191 16.21 13.71 -20.28
C ASP A 191 16.06 12.34 -20.93
N ALA A 192 17.05 11.92 -21.73
CA ALA A 192 16.97 10.68 -22.50
C ALA A 192 16.80 9.43 -21.61
N ARG A 193 17.42 9.41 -20.45
CA ARG A 193 17.37 8.28 -19.52
C ARG A 193 16.04 8.20 -18.79
N GLU A 194 15.50 9.35 -18.37
CA GLU A 194 14.16 9.40 -17.76
C GLU A 194 13.07 9.08 -18.79
N LYS A 195 13.25 9.47 -20.05
CA LYS A 195 12.39 9.04 -21.14
C LYS A 195 12.44 7.52 -21.33
N GLU A 196 13.63 6.91 -21.30
CA GLU A 196 13.80 5.46 -21.35
C GLU A 196 13.08 4.77 -20.19
N ILE A 197 13.14 5.32 -18.96
CA ILE A 197 12.36 4.80 -17.79
C ILE A 197 10.87 4.77 -18.14
N ARG A 198 10.32 5.87 -18.65
CA ARG A 198 8.89 5.96 -18.97
C ARG A 198 8.47 4.96 -20.06
N GLU A 199 9.28 4.81 -21.10
CA GLU A 199 9.01 3.88 -22.21
C GLU A 199 9.08 2.41 -21.77
N ILE A 200 10.07 2.04 -20.96
CA ILE A 200 10.18 0.66 -20.44
C ILE A 200 9.05 0.38 -19.47
N ALA A 201 8.75 1.28 -18.55
CA ALA A 201 7.65 1.13 -17.60
C ALA A 201 6.30 0.93 -18.30
N ASP A 202 6.03 1.73 -19.33
CA ASP A 202 4.84 1.62 -20.18
C ASP A 202 4.78 0.24 -20.88
N THR A 203 5.91 -0.23 -21.42
CA THR A 203 6.04 -1.53 -22.07
C THR A 203 5.75 -2.68 -21.10
N ILE A 204 6.31 -2.63 -19.88
CA ILE A 204 6.10 -3.65 -18.85
C ILE A 204 4.64 -3.72 -18.45
N TYR A 205 4.01 -2.58 -18.16
CA TYR A 205 2.62 -2.52 -17.75
C TYR A 205 1.67 -3.01 -18.85
N LYS A 206 1.85 -2.57 -20.09
CA LYS A 206 1.04 -2.97 -21.25
C LYS A 206 1.15 -4.45 -21.60
N ARG A 207 2.25 -5.11 -21.21
CA ARG A 207 2.47 -6.54 -21.47
C ARG A 207 1.59 -7.44 -20.61
N VAL A 208 1.09 -6.97 -19.46
CA VAL A 208 0.30 -7.80 -18.54
C VAL A 208 -1.05 -8.15 -19.16
N ASP A 209 -1.25 -9.45 -19.43
CA ASP A 209 -2.51 -10.00 -19.93
C ASP A 209 -3.46 -10.32 -18.77
N TRP A 210 -4.18 -9.31 -18.25
CA TRP A 210 -5.07 -9.44 -17.12
C TRP A 210 -6.21 -10.44 -17.38
N THR A 211 -6.61 -10.61 -18.66
CA THR A 211 -7.67 -11.55 -19.04
C THR A 211 -7.23 -13.01 -18.91
N PHE A 212 -5.92 -13.28 -18.93
CA PHE A 212 -5.36 -14.63 -18.73
C PHE A 212 -5.72 -15.23 -17.37
N LEU A 213 -5.84 -14.40 -16.33
CA LEU A 213 -6.18 -14.84 -14.97
C LEU A 213 -7.69 -14.76 -14.67
N GLN A 214 -8.54 -14.44 -15.65
CA GLN A 214 -10.00 -14.51 -15.50
C GLN A 214 -10.51 -15.93 -15.73
N ASN A 215 -10.26 -16.83 -14.79
CA ASN A 215 -10.73 -18.23 -14.86
C ASN A 215 -12.25 -18.31 -14.70
N ASN A 216 -12.79 -17.65 -13.68
CA ASN A 216 -14.23 -17.50 -13.44
C ASN A 216 -14.65 -16.06 -13.71
N LYS A 217 -14.80 -15.70 -14.98
CA LYS A 217 -15.19 -14.32 -15.35
C LYS A 217 -16.37 -13.83 -14.53
N PRO A 218 -16.35 -12.56 -14.09
CA PRO A 218 -15.36 -11.52 -14.41
C PRO A 218 -14.20 -11.40 -13.41
N LEU A 219 -14.13 -12.23 -12.36
CA LEU A 219 -13.12 -12.15 -11.30
C LEU A 219 -11.73 -12.57 -11.80
N ILE A 220 -10.71 -12.07 -11.09
CA ILE A 220 -9.29 -12.38 -11.33
C ILE A 220 -8.84 -13.40 -10.29
N SER A 221 -8.23 -14.49 -10.75
CA SER A 221 -7.62 -15.51 -9.89
C SER A 221 -6.40 -14.97 -9.14
N MET A 222 -6.12 -15.55 -7.97
CA MET A 222 -4.93 -15.25 -7.18
C MET A 222 -3.63 -15.55 -7.92
N GLY A 223 -3.65 -16.48 -8.90
CA GLY A 223 -2.47 -16.78 -9.68
C GLY A 223 -2.56 -18.01 -10.56
N TRP A 224 -1.39 -18.47 -11.01
CA TRP A 224 -1.26 -19.60 -11.93
C TRP A 224 0.03 -20.39 -11.67
N PHE A 225 -0.03 -21.70 -11.90
CA PHE A 225 1.12 -22.59 -11.87
C PHE A 225 1.28 -23.29 -13.23
N PRO A 226 2.53 -23.46 -13.73
CA PRO A 226 2.76 -24.22 -14.96
C PRO A 226 2.44 -25.71 -14.80
N GLU A 227 2.37 -26.20 -13.57
CA GLU A 227 2.07 -27.61 -13.25
C GLU A 227 0.58 -27.91 -13.23
N SER A 228 -0.25 -26.98 -12.76
CA SER A 228 -1.68 -27.21 -12.46
C SER A 228 -2.63 -26.19 -13.06
N GLY A 229 -2.13 -25.14 -13.71
CA GLY A 229 -2.97 -24.08 -14.27
C GLY A 229 -3.38 -23.02 -13.27
N THR A 230 -4.50 -22.37 -13.52
CA THR A 230 -5.03 -21.26 -12.72
C THR A 230 -5.43 -21.72 -11.33
N ILE A 231 -5.03 -20.96 -10.30
CA ILE A 231 -5.44 -21.20 -8.91
C ILE A 231 -6.97 -21.07 -8.81
N PRO A 232 -7.69 -22.04 -8.20
CA PRO A 232 -9.16 -22.05 -8.15
C PRO A 232 -9.73 -21.08 -7.11
N HIS A 233 -8.99 -20.05 -6.74
CA HIS A 233 -9.39 -18.99 -5.82
C HIS A 233 -9.26 -17.64 -6.52
N ASP A 234 -10.38 -16.91 -6.55
CA ASP A 234 -10.44 -15.57 -7.13
C ASP A 234 -10.40 -14.51 -6.04
N TRP A 235 -9.85 -13.36 -6.38
CA TRP A 235 -9.97 -12.17 -5.55
C TRP A 235 -11.42 -11.71 -5.52
N LYS A 236 -12.03 -11.69 -4.34
CA LYS A 236 -13.40 -11.23 -4.11
C LYS A 236 -13.56 -10.63 -2.72
N GLY A 237 -14.45 -9.67 -2.59
CA GLY A 237 -14.64 -8.95 -1.33
C GLY A 237 -13.47 -8.02 -1.00
N TYR A 238 -13.63 -7.25 0.05
CA TYR A 238 -12.63 -6.25 0.45
C TYR A 238 -11.34 -6.90 0.94
N ASN A 239 -10.23 -6.54 0.31
CA ASN A 239 -8.87 -6.97 0.65
C ASN A 239 -7.85 -6.11 -0.13
N GLU A 240 -6.56 -6.48 -0.11
CA GLU A 240 -5.47 -5.80 -0.80
C GLU A 240 -5.61 -5.76 -2.33
N ALA A 241 -6.41 -6.65 -2.92
CA ALA A 241 -6.56 -6.76 -4.38
C ALA A 241 -7.37 -5.61 -5.02
N MET A 242 -7.77 -4.60 -4.29
CA MET A 242 -8.36 -3.37 -4.85
C MET A 242 -7.49 -2.81 -5.99
N MET A 243 -6.17 -2.75 -5.79
CA MET A 243 -5.23 -2.29 -6.82
C MET A 243 -5.16 -3.24 -8.02
N VAL A 244 -5.38 -4.56 -7.85
CA VAL A 244 -5.41 -5.53 -8.96
C VAL A 244 -6.49 -5.14 -9.95
N TYR A 245 -7.70 -4.87 -9.47
CA TYR A 245 -8.83 -4.48 -10.33
C TYR A 245 -8.65 -3.10 -10.95
N VAL A 246 -8.14 -2.12 -10.20
CA VAL A 246 -7.83 -0.79 -10.73
C VAL A 246 -6.84 -0.89 -11.90
N LEU A 247 -5.75 -1.63 -11.74
CA LEU A 247 -4.75 -1.85 -12.80
C LEU A 247 -5.31 -2.65 -13.98
N ALA A 248 -6.04 -3.73 -13.69
CA ALA A 248 -6.57 -4.61 -14.73
C ALA A 248 -7.61 -3.89 -15.62
N MET A 249 -8.50 -3.09 -15.04
CA MET A 249 -9.46 -2.28 -15.80
C MET A 249 -8.80 -1.15 -16.59
N ALA A 250 -7.71 -0.59 -16.07
CA ALA A 250 -6.97 0.48 -16.73
C ALA A 250 -6.11 0.02 -17.90
N SER A 251 -5.86 -1.29 -18.04
CA SER A 251 -4.97 -1.81 -19.09
C SER A 251 -5.45 -1.38 -20.48
N PRO A 252 -4.57 -0.79 -21.30
CA PRO A 252 -4.93 -0.39 -22.68
C PRO A 252 -4.87 -1.55 -23.67
N THR A 253 -4.30 -2.68 -23.28
CA THR A 253 -4.07 -3.85 -24.16
C THR A 253 -4.94 -5.04 -23.83
N HIS A 254 -5.07 -5.39 -22.55
CA HIS A 254 -5.80 -6.57 -22.07
C HIS A 254 -6.67 -6.21 -20.85
N PRO A 255 -7.63 -5.27 -21.01
CA PRO A 255 -8.45 -4.84 -19.88
C PRO A 255 -9.47 -5.92 -19.50
N VAL A 256 -9.77 -5.99 -18.20
CA VAL A 256 -10.98 -6.67 -17.72
C VAL A 256 -12.18 -5.73 -17.80
N GLY A 257 -13.40 -6.30 -17.84
CA GLY A 257 -14.64 -5.52 -17.87
C GLY A 257 -14.91 -4.79 -16.55
N GLN A 258 -15.77 -3.76 -16.60
CA GLN A 258 -16.22 -3.02 -15.41
C GLN A 258 -17.03 -3.89 -14.45
N ASP A 259 -17.71 -4.90 -14.96
CA ASP A 259 -18.41 -5.92 -14.18
C ASP A 259 -17.51 -6.67 -13.20
N ALA A 260 -16.20 -6.67 -13.41
CA ALA A 260 -15.24 -7.23 -12.47
C ALA A 260 -15.29 -6.52 -11.11
N TRP A 261 -15.37 -5.19 -11.10
CA TRP A 261 -15.51 -4.42 -9.86
C TRP A 261 -16.85 -4.66 -9.17
N GLU A 262 -17.93 -4.69 -9.93
CA GLU A 262 -19.27 -4.94 -9.40
C GLU A 262 -19.37 -6.32 -8.74
N VAL A 263 -18.78 -7.37 -9.36
CA VAL A 263 -18.77 -8.71 -8.79
C VAL A 263 -17.83 -8.82 -7.60
N TRP A 264 -16.67 -8.14 -7.63
CA TRP A 264 -15.72 -8.09 -6.52
C TRP A 264 -16.34 -7.46 -5.27
N THR A 265 -17.09 -6.36 -5.41
CA THR A 265 -17.76 -5.67 -4.29
C THR A 265 -19.06 -6.35 -3.83
N ARG A 266 -19.56 -7.33 -4.56
CA ARG A 266 -20.89 -7.95 -4.28
C ARG A 266 -21.00 -8.53 -2.87
N SER A 267 -19.92 -9.05 -2.30
CA SER A 267 -19.89 -9.60 -0.95
C SER A 267 -19.63 -8.57 0.16
N TYR A 268 -19.53 -7.30 -0.17
CA TYR A 268 -19.23 -6.23 0.80
C TYR A 268 -20.28 -6.13 1.91
N GLY A 269 -21.56 -6.34 1.57
CA GLY A 269 -22.62 -6.37 2.58
C GLY A 269 -22.42 -7.42 3.67
N GLU A 270 -21.73 -8.51 3.35
CA GLU A 270 -21.37 -9.55 4.33
C GLU A 270 -20.14 -9.18 5.17
N LEU A 271 -19.28 -8.30 4.66
CA LEU A 271 -18.05 -7.86 5.30
C LEU A 271 -18.23 -6.53 6.06
N TRP A 272 -19.37 -5.86 5.86
CA TRP A 272 -19.73 -4.66 6.61
C TRP A 272 -20.27 -5.02 7.99
N GLY A 273 -19.70 -4.48 9.05
CA GLY A 273 -20.15 -4.77 10.40
C GLY A 273 -19.49 -3.92 11.46
N VAL A 274 -19.91 -4.14 12.71
CA VAL A 274 -19.36 -3.46 13.88
C VAL A 274 -18.34 -4.39 14.57
N PHE A 275 -17.11 -3.90 14.74
CA PHE A 275 -16.08 -4.55 15.51
C PHE A 275 -15.34 -3.54 16.37
N GLN A 276 -15.19 -3.83 17.66
CA GLN A 276 -14.51 -2.94 18.61
C GLN A 276 -15.05 -1.48 18.59
N GLY A 277 -16.36 -1.34 18.51
CA GLY A 277 -17.03 -0.03 18.49
C GLY A 277 -16.91 0.75 17.17
N GLN A 278 -16.26 0.20 16.15
CA GLN A 278 -16.15 0.78 14.82
C GLN A 278 -17.06 0.05 13.83
N GLU A 279 -17.80 0.80 13.01
CA GLU A 279 -18.58 0.25 11.90
C GLU A 279 -17.80 0.46 10.59
N TYR A 280 -17.38 -0.61 9.92
CA TYR A 280 -16.53 -0.55 8.74
C TYR A 280 -16.58 -1.83 7.91
N LEU A 281 -16.02 -1.78 6.71
CA LEU A 281 -15.80 -2.91 5.82
C LEU A 281 -14.54 -3.65 6.27
N THR A 282 -14.71 -4.84 6.84
CA THR A 282 -13.66 -5.58 7.54
C THR A 282 -12.76 -6.39 6.60
N PHE A 283 -11.50 -6.44 6.95
CA PHE A 283 -10.52 -7.45 6.57
C PHE A 283 -9.57 -7.64 7.76
N ALA A 284 -9.46 -8.87 8.27
CA ALA A 284 -8.82 -9.07 9.58
C ALA A 284 -7.32 -8.75 9.61
N PRO A 285 -6.47 -9.21 8.67
CA PRO A 285 -5.07 -8.79 8.58
C PRO A 285 -4.95 -7.33 8.12
N HIS A 286 -4.20 -6.51 8.85
CA HIS A 286 -4.24 -5.06 8.63
C HIS A 286 -3.68 -4.59 7.29
N PHE A 287 -2.79 -5.35 6.65
CA PHE A 287 -2.23 -5.02 5.33
C PHE A 287 -3.30 -4.80 4.26
N GLY A 288 -4.46 -5.49 4.33
CA GLY A 288 -5.55 -5.29 3.40
C GLY A 288 -6.17 -3.88 3.44
N HIS A 289 -5.99 -3.17 4.57
CA HIS A 289 -6.36 -1.77 4.73
C HIS A 289 -5.24 -0.79 4.35
N GLN A 290 -4.05 -1.28 3.98
CA GLN A 290 -2.86 -0.44 3.78
C GLN A 290 -2.33 -0.48 2.34
N TYR A 291 -2.17 -1.65 1.71
CA TYR A 291 -1.37 -1.80 0.50
C TYR A 291 -1.85 -0.95 -0.67
N SER A 292 -3.16 -0.96 -0.99
CA SER A 292 -3.67 -0.09 -2.06
C SER A 292 -3.52 1.40 -1.75
N HIS A 293 -3.58 1.78 -0.46
CA HIS A 293 -3.44 3.16 0.00
C HIS A 293 -2.01 3.71 -0.09
N VAL A 294 -1.00 2.85 -0.25
CA VAL A 294 0.39 3.30 -0.44
C VAL A 294 0.49 4.23 -1.65
N TRP A 295 -0.16 3.84 -2.76
CA TRP A 295 -0.07 4.58 -4.03
C TRP A 295 -1.34 5.32 -4.40
N ILE A 296 -2.51 4.90 -3.93
CA ILE A 296 -3.80 5.51 -4.26
C ILE A 296 -4.31 6.32 -3.07
N ASP A 297 -4.49 7.62 -3.28
CA ASP A 297 -5.12 8.50 -2.30
C ASP A 297 -6.65 8.36 -2.38
N PHE A 298 -7.22 7.56 -1.51
CA PHE A 298 -8.67 7.35 -1.47
C PHE A 298 -9.45 8.46 -0.74
N ARG A 299 -8.80 9.50 -0.26
CA ARG A 299 -9.47 10.61 0.42
C ARG A 299 -10.35 11.37 -0.54
N GLY A 300 -11.63 11.45 -0.21
CA GLY A 300 -12.66 12.21 -0.93
C GLY A 300 -13.05 11.63 -2.29
N ILE A 301 -12.58 10.43 -2.66
CA ILE A 301 -13.06 9.68 -3.81
C ILE A 301 -13.83 8.45 -3.34
N GLN A 302 -14.93 8.13 -4.01
CA GLN A 302 -15.85 7.08 -3.59
C GLN A 302 -16.35 6.29 -4.79
N ASP A 303 -16.38 4.96 -4.67
CA ASP A 303 -17.16 4.11 -5.57
C ASP A 303 -18.65 4.08 -5.15
N ALA A 304 -19.46 3.34 -5.88
CA ALA A 304 -20.91 3.28 -5.61
C ALA A 304 -21.22 2.80 -4.18
N TYR A 305 -20.51 1.75 -3.71
CA TYR A 305 -20.75 1.20 -2.38
C TYR A 305 -20.42 2.19 -1.27
N MET A 306 -19.27 2.85 -1.35
CA MET A 306 -18.84 3.82 -0.34
C MET A 306 -19.67 5.11 -0.36
N ARG A 307 -20.21 5.51 -1.52
CA ARG A 307 -21.20 6.62 -1.59
C ARG A 307 -22.45 6.30 -0.80
N GLU A 308 -23.00 5.09 -0.92
CA GLU A 308 -24.16 4.64 -0.13
C GLU A 308 -23.87 4.65 1.38
N ARG A 309 -22.63 4.40 1.78
CA ARG A 309 -22.19 4.41 3.18
C ARG A 309 -21.81 5.80 3.70
N GLY A 310 -21.73 6.80 2.82
CA GLY A 310 -21.38 8.17 3.18
C GLY A 310 -19.94 8.34 3.67
N MET A 311 -19.01 7.45 3.24
CA MET A 311 -17.61 7.49 3.61
C MET A 311 -16.69 7.06 2.44
N ASP A 312 -15.41 7.26 2.57
CA ASP A 312 -14.42 6.77 1.62
C ASP A 312 -13.59 5.61 2.22
N TYR A 313 -12.73 4.97 1.39
CA TYR A 313 -11.88 3.87 1.86
C TYR A 313 -10.79 4.33 2.83
N PHE A 314 -10.44 5.62 2.84
CA PHE A 314 -9.49 6.15 3.82
C PHE A 314 -10.11 6.16 5.23
N GLU A 315 -11.34 6.63 5.37
CA GLU A 315 -12.08 6.56 6.64
C GLU A 315 -12.34 5.10 7.05
N ASN A 316 -12.58 4.20 6.09
CA ASN A 316 -12.69 2.77 6.37
C ASN A 316 -11.41 2.21 7.02
N SER A 317 -10.25 2.52 6.46
CA SER A 317 -8.94 2.09 6.98
C SER A 317 -8.61 2.77 8.31
N ARG A 318 -9.04 4.03 8.51
CA ARG A 318 -8.96 4.72 9.80
C ARG A 318 -9.74 3.96 10.88
N ARG A 319 -10.99 3.60 10.62
CA ARG A 319 -11.82 2.81 11.55
C ARG A 319 -11.23 1.43 11.85
N ALA A 320 -10.71 0.74 10.85
CA ALA A 320 -10.00 -0.52 11.03
C ALA A 320 -8.78 -0.38 11.95
N THR A 321 -8.04 0.71 11.83
CA THR A 321 -6.87 1.03 12.68
C THR A 321 -7.29 1.21 14.15
N TYR A 322 -8.37 1.96 14.40
CA TYR A 322 -8.94 2.09 15.75
C TYR A 322 -9.46 0.77 16.31
N ALA A 323 -10.10 -0.06 15.46
CA ALA A 323 -10.61 -1.36 15.88
C ALA A 323 -9.48 -2.30 16.32
N GLN A 324 -8.35 -2.33 15.60
CA GLN A 324 -7.19 -3.13 15.99
C GLN A 324 -6.58 -2.67 17.33
N ARG A 325 -6.42 -1.36 17.54
CA ARG A 325 -5.97 -0.83 18.81
C ARG A 325 -6.92 -1.19 19.95
N ALA A 326 -8.23 -1.04 19.75
CA ALA A 326 -9.23 -1.37 20.76
C ALA A 326 -9.23 -2.87 21.10
N TYR A 327 -9.08 -3.75 20.11
CA TYR A 327 -8.93 -5.19 20.32
C TYR A 327 -7.71 -5.51 21.20
N ALA A 328 -6.55 -4.91 20.90
CA ALA A 328 -5.35 -5.12 21.71
C ALA A 328 -5.49 -4.52 23.12
N THR A 329 -6.25 -3.45 23.29
CA THR A 329 -6.54 -2.84 24.61
C THR A 329 -7.47 -3.72 25.42
N GLU A 330 -8.52 -4.28 24.83
CA GLU A 330 -9.39 -5.27 25.44
C GLU A 330 -8.63 -6.55 25.80
N ASN A 331 -7.73 -6.96 24.91
CA ASN A 331 -6.86 -8.14 25.06
C ASN A 331 -7.61 -9.40 25.49
N PRO A 332 -8.57 -9.89 24.70
CA PRO A 332 -9.43 -11.02 25.11
C PRO A 332 -8.67 -12.32 25.33
N MET A 333 -7.52 -12.48 24.64
CA MET A 333 -6.64 -13.64 24.77
C MET A 333 -5.62 -13.51 25.91
N LYS A 334 -5.56 -12.34 26.56
CA LYS A 334 -4.65 -12.01 27.68
C LYS A 334 -3.16 -12.13 27.31
N TRP A 335 -2.81 -11.78 26.05
CA TRP A 335 -1.43 -11.75 25.61
C TRP A 335 -0.60 -10.74 26.41
N LYS A 336 0.63 -11.10 26.70
CA LYS A 336 1.56 -10.21 27.41
C LYS A 336 1.82 -8.96 26.59
N ASP A 337 1.81 -7.81 27.25
CA ASP A 337 2.10 -6.48 26.72
C ASP A 337 1.10 -5.91 25.70
N TYR A 338 0.09 -6.66 25.24
CA TYR A 338 -0.99 -6.09 24.45
C TYR A 338 -1.65 -4.94 25.20
N GLY A 339 -1.97 -3.87 24.48
CA GLY A 339 -2.61 -2.71 25.09
C GLY A 339 -2.70 -1.52 24.15
N GLU A 340 -3.02 -0.38 24.71
CA GLU A 340 -3.30 0.86 24.00
C GLU A 340 -2.18 1.31 23.06
N ASN A 341 -0.92 1.07 23.42
CA ASN A 341 0.25 1.50 22.66
C ASN A 341 1.16 0.34 22.21
N VAL A 342 0.69 -0.92 22.33
CA VAL A 342 1.40 -2.11 21.82
C VAL A 342 0.40 -2.98 21.11
N TRP A 343 0.32 -2.83 19.79
CA TRP A 343 -0.65 -3.49 18.93
C TRP A 343 -0.15 -3.54 17.47
N GLY A 344 -0.76 -4.43 16.69
CA GLY A 344 -0.54 -4.54 15.25
C GLY A 344 -0.61 -5.99 14.79
N LEU A 345 -1.74 -6.37 14.19
CA LEU A 345 -1.99 -7.71 13.66
C LEU A 345 -2.04 -7.66 12.13
N THR A 346 -1.07 -8.31 11.50
CA THR A 346 -1.01 -8.44 10.05
C THR A 346 -0.25 -9.71 9.66
N ALA A 347 -0.07 -9.99 8.37
CA ALA A 347 0.84 -11.04 7.93
C ALA A 347 2.25 -10.71 8.42
N SER A 348 2.90 -11.67 9.03
CA SER A 348 4.25 -11.49 9.61
C SER A 348 4.88 -12.82 9.97
N ASP A 349 6.18 -12.82 10.22
CA ASP A 349 6.87 -13.95 10.83
C ASP A 349 6.32 -14.28 12.23
N GLY A 350 6.59 -15.47 12.67
CA GLY A 350 6.31 -15.93 14.01
C GLY A 350 7.25 -17.05 14.42
N PRO A 351 7.22 -17.46 15.68
CA PRO A 351 8.27 -18.31 16.25
C PRO A 351 8.32 -19.71 15.64
N GLN A 352 7.18 -20.37 15.55
CA GLN A 352 7.10 -21.77 15.14
C GLN A 352 5.64 -22.21 14.96
N GLN A 353 5.40 -23.21 14.11
CA GLN A 353 4.11 -23.91 14.00
C GLN A 353 4.00 -24.92 15.16
N THR A 354 3.31 -24.53 16.25
CA THR A 354 3.26 -25.36 17.47
C THR A 354 2.02 -25.07 18.32
N LEU A 355 1.61 -26.06 19.11
CA LEU A 355 0.66 -25.88 20.21
C LEU A 355 1.45 -25.78 21.52
N GLN A 356 1.18 -24.75 22.31
CA GLN A 356 1.80 -24.55 23.61
C GLN A 356 0.76 -24.15 24.63
N GLU A 357 0.98 -24.53 25.88
CA GLU A 357 0.15 -24.06 26.96
C GLU A 357 0.50 -22.62 27.33
N TYR A 358 -0.47 -21.72 27.27
CA TYR A 358 -0.36 -20.35 27.72
C TYR A 358 -1.50 -20.02 28.68
N ARG A 359 -1.15 -19.70 29.95
CA ARG A 359 -2.11 -19.40 31.02
C ARG A 359 -3.17 -20.48 31.24
N GLY A 360 -2.78 -21.75 31.16
CA GLY A 360 -3.65 -22.91 31.37
C GLY A 360 -4.50 -23.30 30.17
N GLU A 361 -4.31 -22.68 29.01
CA GLU A 361 -5.03 -23.01 27.79
C GLU A 361 -4.06 -23.37 26.67
N GLN A 362 -4.43 -24.36 25.83
CA GLN A 362 -3.67 -24.68 24.63
C GLN A 362 -3.84 -23.58 23.58
N ARG A 363 -2.74 -22.99 23.13
CA ARG A 363 -2.69 -21.92 22.11
C ARG A 363 -1.90 -22.36 20.90
N GLN A 364 -2.47 -22.07 19.70
CA GLN A 364 -1.79 -22.29 18.44
C GLN A 364 -0.88 -21.10 18.15
N PHE A 365 0.42 -21.35 18.05
CA PHE A 365 1.38 -20.42 17.49
C PHE A 365 1.74 -20.84 16.07
N ARG A 366 2.10 -19.87 15.22
CA ARG A 366 2.49 -20.12 13.84
C ARG A 366 3.81 -19.44 13.51
N HIS A 367 4.51 -19.98 12.50
CA HIS A 367 5.56 -19.25 11.80
C HIS A 367 4.95 -18.12 10.95
N TYR A 368 5.43 -17.83 9.73
CA TYR A 368 4.79 -16.80 8.88
C TYR A 368 3.29 -17.11 8.71
N SER A 369 2.45 -16.12 9.01
CA SER A 369 1.00 -16.27 8.93
C SER A 369 0.28 -14.92 8.87
N ALA A 370 -0.87 -14.87 8.19
CA ALA A 370 -1.76 -13.73 8.18
C ALA A 370 -2.53 -13.67 9.52
N ARG A 371 -2.05 -12.86 10.45
CA ARG A 371 -2.70 -12.56 11.73
C ARG A 371 -3.65 -11.40 11.56
N GLY A 372 -4.75 -11.42 12.30
CA GLY A 372 -5.73 -10.37 12.20
C GLY A 372 -6.83 -10.47 13.25
N ALA A 373 -7.49 -9.34 13.49
CA ALA A 373 -8.71 -9.26 14.29
C ALA A 373 -9.75 -8.43 13.54
N GLY A 374 -10.94 -9.00 13.35
CA GLY A 374 -12.00 -8.38 12.60
C GLY A 374 -13.37 -8.97 12.91
N PHE A 375 -14.40 -8.44 12.30
CA PHE A 375 -15.78 -8.80 12.55
C PHE A 375 -16.10 -10.28 12.32
N ARG A 376 -15.48 -10.92 11.32
CA ARG A 376 -15.77 -12.31 10.96
C ARG A 376 -14.62 -13.29 11.23
N GLU A 377 -13.40 -12.78 11.20
CA GLU A 377 -12.20 -13.60 11.25
C GLU A 377 -11.23 -13.06 12.27
N ASN A 378 -10.76 -13.95 13.15
CA ASN A 378 -9.70 -13.65 14.09
C ASN A 378 -8.69 -14.78 14.05
N PHE A 379 -7.42 -14.40 13.79
CA PHE A 379 -6.30 -15.26 14.13
C PHE A 379 -5.25 -14.42 14.87
N ASP A 380 -5.09 -14.71 16.14
CA ASP A 380 -4.20 -14.00 17.05
C ASP A 380 -3.46 -15.02 17.93
N ASP A 381 -2.14 -15.07 17.78
CA ASP A 381 -1.24 -15.92 18.56
C ASP A 381 -0.29 -15.10 19.46
N GLY A 382 -0.62 -13.84 19.70
CA GLY A 382 0.19 -12.93 20.50
C GLY A 382 1.35 -12.28 19.77
N THR A 383 1.51 -12.52 18.46
CA THR A 383 2.56 -11.91 17.64
C THR A 383 2.11 -10.54 17.14
N ILE A 384 2.98 -9.55 17.30
CA ILE A 384 2.77 -8.15 16.90
C ILE A 384 3.76 -7.80 15.80
N ALA A 385 3.27 -7.16 14.73
CA ALA A 385 4.09 -6.63 13.64
C ALA A 385 4.04 -5.09 13.66
N PRO A 386 5.16 -4.38 13.85
CA PRO A 386 5.21 -2.93 13.86
C PRO A 386 4.66 -2.27 12.60
N THR A 387 4.78 -2.93 11.44
CA THR A 387 4.27 -2.44 10.16
C THR A 387 2.77 -2.16 10.22
N ALA A 388 1.97 -3.00 10.90
CA ALA A 388 0.53 -2.81 11.01
C ALA A 388 0.16 -1.48 11.67
N ALA A 389 0.92 -1.06 12.68
CA ALA A 389 0.74 0.24 13.32
C ALA A 389 1.36 1.36 12.48
N ILE A 390 2.65 1.27 12.15
CA ILE A 390 3.41 2.38 11.55
C ILE A 390 2.89 2.74 10.17
N ALA A 391 2.56 1.76 9.32
CA ALA A 391 2.00 2.01 8.00
C ALA A 391 0.55 2.55 8.04
N SER A 392 -0.07 2.59 9.21
CA SER A 392 -1.36 3.25 9.44
C SER A 392 -1.24 4.72 9.85
N LEU A 393 -0.03 5.28 9.86
CA LEU A 393 0.23 6.65 10.30
C LEU A 393 -0.69 7.71 9.64
N PRO A 394 -0.94 7.71 8.32
CA PRO A 394 -1.84 8.70 7.73
C PRO A 394 -3.29 8.56 8.19
N PHE A 395 -3.74 7.35 8.55
CA PHE A 395 -5.12 7.08 8.94
C PHE A 395 -5.44 7.60 10.34
N ALA A 396 -4.54 7.36 11.30
CA ALA A 396 -4.79 7.64 12.72
C ALA A 396 -3.49 8.03 13.46
N PRO A 397 -2.85 9.18 13.12
CA PRO A 397 -1.56 9.56 13.69
C PRO A 397 -1.60 9.68 15.21
N GLU A 398 -2.72 10.08 15.77
CA GLU A 398 -2.93 10.27 17.22
C GLU A 398 -2.83 9.00 18.05
N ILE A 399 -2.97 7.83 17.44
CA ILE A 399 -2.78 6.53 18.10
C ILE A 399 -1.54 5.78 17.60
N VAL A 400 -1.12 6.05 16.36
CA VAL A 400 0.04 5.40 15.75
C VAL A 400 1.34 5.98 16.29
N ILE A 401 1.43 7.32 16.47
CA ILE A 401 2.64 7.95 17.01
C ILE A 401 2.98 7.39 18.39
N PRO A 402 2.10 7.44 19.41
CA PRO A 402 2.43 6.91 20.72
C PRO A 402 2.67 5.39 20.72
N ALA A 403 1.99 4.62 19.85
CA ALA A 403 2.24 3.18 19.73
C ALA A 403 3.65 2.89 19.18
N THR A 404 4.08 3.63 18.17
CA THR A 404 5.43 3.49 17.60
C THR A 404 6.52 3.83 18.61
N GLU A 405 6.37 4.94 19.33
CA GLU A 405 7.31 5.35 20.38
C GLU A 405 7.35 4.33 21.52
N GLU A 406 6.21 3.79 21.94
CA GLU A 406 6.16 2.81 23.02
C GLU A 406 6.77 1.46 22.61
N MET A 407 6.51 0.97 21.39
CA MET A 407 7.17 -0.24 20.87
C MET A 407 8.70 -0.02 20.79
N HIS A 408 9.14 1.12 20.29
CA HIS A 408 10.57 1.46 20.26
C HIS A 408 11.17 1.54 21.67
N ARG A 409 10.50 2.17 22.63
CA ARG A 409 10.95 2.29 24.00
C ARG A 409 11.08 0.95 24.74
N ARG A 410 10.12 0.03 24.53
CA ARG A 410 10.10 -1.28 25.21
C ARG A 410 11.00 -2.33 24.58
N TYR A 411 11.06 -2.32 23.25
CA TYR A 411 11.66 -3.39 22.47
C TYR A 411 12.78 -2.93 21.53
N GLY A 412 13.07 -1.62 21.45
CA GLY A 412 14.03 -1.05 20.50
C GLY A 412 15.40 -1.73 20.53
N ASP A 413 15.92 -2.06 21.70
CA ASP A 413 17.21 -2.74 21.85
C ASP A 413 17.27 -4.11 21.14
N TYR A 414 16.13 -4.71 20.82
CA TYR A 414 16.02 -6.06 20.25
C TYR A 414 15.31 -6.08 18.90
N LEU A 415 14.42 -5.11 18.66
CA LEU A 415 13.49 -5.06 17.53
C LEU A 415 13.86 -3.96 16.53
N TYR A 416 14.72 -3.00 16.89
CA TYR A 416 15.07 -1.85 16.05
C TYR A 416 16.57 -1.81 15.79
N SER A 417 16.97 -1.80 14.49
CA SER A 417 18.39 -1.86 14.15
C SER A 417 18.68 -1.16 12.81
N SER A 418 19.60 -1.70 11.99
CA SER A 418 20.15 -1.05 10.79
C SER A 418 19.11 -0.52 9.81
N TYR A 419 18.03 -1.26 9.59
CA TYR A 419 16.99 -0.93 8.62
C TYR A 419 15.63 -0.58 9.27
N GLY A 420 15.65 -0.13 10.52
CA GLY A 420 14.45 0.19 11.28
C GLY A 420 13.94 -0.99 12.10
N PHE A 421 12.63 -1.18 12.14
CA PHE A 421 12.02 -2.28 12.86
C PHE A 421 12.20 -3.61 12.11
N LEU A 422 12.59 -4.66 12.86
CA LEU A 422 12.44 -6.04 12.42
C LEU A 422 10.95 -6.36 12.25
N ASP A 423 10.67 -7.45 11.55
CA ASP A 423 9.32 -7.78 11.11
C ASP A 423 8.29 -7.87 12.24
N SER A 424 8.60 -8.64 13.30
CA SER A 424 7.60 -8.93 14.34
C SER A 424 8.23 -9.39 15.65
N PHE A 425 7.41 -9.45 16.71
CA PHE A 425 7.77 -9.94 18.02
C PHE A 425 6.57 -10.54 18.75
N ASN A 426 6.82 -11.45 19.70
CA ASN A 426 5.78 -12.07 20.52
C ASN A 426 6.21 -12.13 21.98
N PRO A 427 5.76 -11.18 22.83
CA PRO A 427 6.14 -11.15 24.24
C PRO A 427 5.62 -12.35 25.06
N SER A 428 4.60 -13.03 24.56
CA SER A 428 3.96 -14.18 25.20
C SER A 428 4.63 -15.51 24.87
N PHE A 429 5.51 -15.53 23.84
CA PHE A 429 6.19 -16.74 23.42
C PHE A 429 7.58 -16.82 24.04
N ASP A 430 7.71 -17.62 25.10
CA ASP A 430 8.97 -17.83 25.83
C ASP A 430 9.10 -19.33 26.15
N TYR A 431 9.24 -20.17 25.09
CA TYR A 431 9.33 -21.61 25.19
C TYR A 431 10.68 -22.10 24.67
N ASP A 432 11.29 -23.04 25.38
CA ASP A 432 12.54 -23.69 24.98
C ASP A 432 12.26 -24.82 23.98
N ILE A 433 11.98 -24.41 22.74
CA ILE A 433 11.75 -25.31 21.60
C ILE A 433 12.50 -24.81 20.37
N PRO A 434 12.76 -25.67 19.37
CA PRO A 434 13.32 -25.23 18.10
C PRO A 434 12.43 -24.15 17.44
N LEU A 435 13.04 -23.05 17.05
CA LEU A 435 12.36 -21.94 16.36
C LEU A 435 12.47 -22.09 14.85
N LYS A 436 11.46 -21.66 14.11
CA LYS A 436 11.53 -21.56 12.65
C LYS A 436 12.37 -20.34 12.23
N THR A 437 12.14 -19.21 12.91
CA THR A 437 12.84 -17.94 12.69
C THR A 437 13.02 -17.22 14.02
N GLY A 438 13.87 -16.18 14.03
CA GLY A 438 14.02 -15.33 15.20
C GLY A 438 14.77 -15.95 16.38
N ARG A 439 14.60 -15.35 17.56
CA ARG A 439 15.24 -15.77 18.81
C ARG A 439 14.38 -15.42 20.01
N ILE A 440 14.56 -16.16 21.09
CA ILE A 440 14.04 -15.77 22.42
C ILE A 440 14.98 -14.72 23.04
N VAL A 441 14.41 -13.63 23.50
CA VAL A 441 15.07 -12.60 24.28
C VAL A 441 14.59 -12.73 25.72
N PRO A 442 15.46 -13.03 26.70
CA PRO A 442 15.07 -13.26 28.08
C PRO A 442 14.19 -12.13 28.64
N GLY A 443 13.01 -12.49 29.17
CA GLY A 443 12.02 -11.57 29.71
C GLY A 443 11.23 -10.73 28.69
N LYS A 444 11.59 -10.80 27.40
CA LYS A 444 10.91 -10.08 26.29
C LYS A 444 10.11 -11.01 25.37
N GLY A 445 10.39 -12.32 25.39
CA GLY A 445 9.78 -13.29 24.50
C GLY A 445 10.49 -13.45 23.17
N TRP A 446 9.79 -13.90 22.15
CA TRP A 446 10.34 -14.11 20.82
C TRP A 446 10.43 -12.80 20.03
N VAL A 447 11.51 -12.64 19.25
CA VAL A 447 11.73 -11.50 18.34
C VAL A 447 12.22 -12.05 17.00
N ALA A 448 11.67 -11.57 15.88
CA ALA A 448 12.10 -11.90 14.53
C ALA A 448 13.57 -11.54 14.29
N SER A 449 14.20 -12.19 13.31
CA SER A 449 15.59 -11.89 12.90
C SER A 449 15.68 -11.12 11.59
N ASP A 450 14.60 -11.10 10.81
CA ASP A 450 14.58 -10.51 9.48
C ASP A 450 13.74 -9.23 9.41
N TYR A 451 14.11 -8.37 8.46
CA TYR A 451 13.25 -7.35 7.87
C TYR A 451 12.57 -7.99 6.65
N ILE A 452 11.28 -7.77 6.44
CA ILE A 452 10.56 -8.27 5.28
C ILE A 452 10.20 -7.11 4.35
N GLY A 453 10.57 -7.20 3.08
CA GLY A 453 10.49 -6.07 2.13
C GLY A 453 9.07 -5.58 1.90
N ILE A 454 8.07 -6.48 1.85
CA ILE A 454 6.66 -6.12 1.68
C ILE A 454 6.10 -5.36 2.90
N ASP A 455 6.73 -5.50 4.09
CA ASP A 455 6.38 -4.76 5.32
C ASP A 455 7.16 -3.45 5.45
N GLN A 456 8.43 -3.43 5.01
CA GLN A 456 9.25 -2.21 4.99
C GLN A 456 8.69 -1.17 4.01
N GLY A 457 8.16 -1.61 2.88
CA GLY A 457 7.61 -0.71 1.86
C GLY A 457 6.49 0.20 2.36
N PRO A 458 5.42 -0.34 2.95
CA PRO A 458 4.34 0.45 3.54
C PRO A 458 4.81 1.39 4.66
N ILE A 459 5.74 0.97 5.51
CA ILE A 459 6.33 1.84 6.55
C ILE A 459 6.92 3.09 5.89
N LEU A 460 7.83 2.92 4.92
CA LEU A 460 8.49 4.02 4.24
C LEU A 460 7.50 4.95 3.54
N ALA A 461 6.66 4.36 2.69
CA ALA A 461 5.78 5.14 1.82
C ALA A 461 4.68 5.88 2.61
N MET A 462 4.12 5.27 3.67
CA MET A 462 3.06 5.89 4.44
C MET A 462 3.58 6.98 5.40
N ILE A 463 4.79 6.85 5.94
CA ILE A 463 5.45 7.96 6.64
C ILE A 463 5.67 9.14 5.67
N THR A 464 6.17 8.87 4.47
CA THR A 464 6.36 9.88 3.43
C THR A 464 5.04 10.53 3.01
N ASN A 465 3.97 9.74 2.83
CA ASN A 465 2.63 10.25 2.50
C ASN A 465 2.06 11.11 3.64
N TYR A 466 2.24 10.71 4.88
CA TYR A 466 1.83 11.55 6.01
C TYR A 466 2.53 12.90 6.01
N ARG A 467 3.85 12.91 5.78
CA ARG A 467 4.66 14.14 5.81
C ARG A 467 4.37 15.10 4.67
N SER A 468 4.29 14.59 3.44
CA SER A 468 4.32 15.42 2.24
C SER A 468 3.31 15.03 1.16
N GLU A 469 2.55 13.95 1.36
CA GLU A 469 1.67 13.36 0.34
C GLU A 469 2.40 13.01 -0.98
N PHE A 470 3.71 12.81 -0.91
CA PHE A 470 4.57 12.72 -2.07
C PHE A 470 4.18 11.58 -3.02
N VAL A 471 4.04 10.34 -2.50
CA VAL A 471 3.69 9.19 -3.33
C VAL A 471 2.31 9.39 -3.96
N TRP A 472 1.35 9.85 -3.18
CA TRP A 472 0.01 10.16 -3.65
C TRP A 472 -0.01 11.25 -4.74
N ASN A 473 0.73 12.35 -4.54
CA ASN A 473 0.76 13.46 -5.50
C ASN A 473 1.41 13.07 -6.82
N VAL A 474 2.38 12.17 -6.82
CA VAL A 474 2.95 11.59 -8.03
C VAL A 474 1.93 10.68 -8.73
N MET A 475 1.29 9.76 -7.99
CA MET A 475 0.36 8.79 -8.58
C MET A 475 -0.96 9.39 -9.05
N LYS A 476 -1.44 10.47 -8.44
CA LYS A 476 -2.60 11.24 -8.95
C LYS A 476 -2.43 11.73 -10.39
N LYS A 477 -1.19 11.87 -10.87
CA LYS A 477 -0.88 12.27 -12.25
C LYS A 477 -0.91 11.09 -13.22
N ASN A 478 -0.80 9.84 -12.75
CA ASN A 478 -0.73 8.68 -13.62
C ASN A 478 -2.05 8.44 -14.36
N PRO A 479 -2.06 8.39 -15.71
CA PRO A 479 -3.29 8.26 -16.47
C PRO A 479 -3.96 6.89 -16.28
N TYR A 480 -3.19 5.82 -16.09
CA TYR A 480 -3.73 4.49 -15.88
C TYR A 480 -4.46 4.38 -14.53
N ILE A 481 -3.89 4.93 -13.46
CA ILE A 481 -4.55 4.93 -12.14
C ILE A 481 -5.86 5.73 -12.19
N ARG A 482 -5.86 6.90 -12.83
CA ARG A 482 -7.08 7.70 -13.00
C ARG A 482 -8.14 6.96 -13.81
N GLU A 483 -7.75 6.33 -14.92
CA GLU A 483 -8.66 5.58 -15.78
C GLU A 483 -9.23 4.35 -15.05
N GLY A 484 -8.41 3.58 -14.33
CA GLY A 484 -8.84 2.41 -13.58
C GLY A 484 -9.85 2.77 -12.48
N LEU A 485 -9.58 3.83 -11.73
CA LEU A 485 -10.51 4.33 -10.71
C LEU A 485 -11.85 4.77 -11.32
N LYS A 486 -11.82 5.50 -12.45
CA LYS A 486 -13.07 5.89 -13.14
C LYS A 486 -13.85 4.68 -13.64
N LYS A 487 -13.18 3.68 -14.21
CA LYS A 487 -13.83 2.43 -14.64
C LYS A 487 -14.39 1.63 -13.49
N ALA A 488 -13.78 1.70 -12.31
CA ALA A 488 -14.31 1.15 -11.05
C ALA A 488 -15.45 1.97 -10.45
N GLY A 489 -15.89 3.06 -11.10
CA GLY A 489 -16.98 3.91 -10.66
C GLY A 489 -16.64 4.87 -9.52
N PHE A 490 -15.35 5.16 -9.31
CA PHE A 490 -14.94 6.22 -8.39
C PHE A 490 -15.21 7.60 -8.96
N GLU A 491 -15.70 8.48 -8.10
CA GLU A 491 -16.02 9.88 -8.37
C GLU A 491 -15.59 10.75 -7.18
N GLY A 492 -15.53 12.06 -7.40
CA GLY A 492 -15.28 13.07 -6.37
C GLY A 492 -13.81 13.47 -6.21
N GLY A 493 -13.58 14.38 -5.30
CA GLY A 493 -12.26 14.84 -4.86
C GLY A 493 -11.29 15.19 -6.00
N TRP A 494 -10.05 14.74 -5.85
CA TRP A 494 -8.98 15.00 -6.81
C TRP A 494 -9.19 14.30 -8.17
N LEU A 495 -10.03 13.27 -8.22
CA LEU A 495 -10.26 12.50 -9.46
C LEU A 495 -11.07 13.31 -10.48
N ASP A 496 -12.00 14.15 -10.00
CA ASP A 496 -12.84 15.03 -10.85
C ASP A 496 -12.22 16.40 -11.09
N ALA A 497 -11.16 16.77 -10.35
CA ALA A 497 -10.45 18.02 -10.59
C ALA A 497 -9.84 18.03 -11.99
N LYS A 498 -10.10 19.10 -12.76
CA LYS A 498 -9.50 19.28 -14.09
C LYS A 498 -7.98 19.36 -13.97
N THR A 499 -7.29 18.63 -14.82
CA THR A 499 -5.81 18.52 -14.85
C THR A 499 -5.09 19.87 -15.06
N GLU A 500 -5.79 20.91 -15.50
CA GLU A 500 -5.25 22.25 -15.76
C GLU A 500 -4.83 23.04 -14.50
N GLN A 501 -5.36 22.70 -13.31
CA GLN A 501 -4.95 23.38 -12.07
C GLN A 501 -3.63 22.86 -11.48
N ALA A 502 -3.17 21.69 -11.88
CA ALA A 502 -1.91 21.13 -11.39
C ALA A 502 -0.66 21.82 -11.98
N ALA A 503 -0.81 22.53 -13.11
CA ALA A 503 0.30 23.27 -13.75
C ALA A 503 0.52 24.68 -13.18
N GLN A 504 -0.45 25.23 -12.42
CA GLN A 504 -0.39 26.62 -11.92
C GLN A 504 -0.02 26.74 -10.43
N THR A 505 0.09 25.62 -9.70
CA THR A 505 0.50 25.61 -8.30
C THR A 505 1.87 24.96 -8.07
N ALA A 506 2.75 24.98 -9.07
CA ALA A 506 4.15 24.66 -8.83
C ALA A 506 4.74 25.76 -7.92
N PRO A 507 5.22 25.45 -6.71
CA PRO A 507 5.99 26.42 -5.94
C PRO A 507 7.19 26.83 -6.81
N THR A 508 7.45 28.14 -6.90
CA THR A 508 8.74 28.64 -7.39
C THR A 508 9.84 27.86 -6.70
N ALA A 509 10.66 27.18 -7.51
CA ALA A 509 11.74 26.33 -7.03
C ALA A 509 12.56 27.06 -5.95
N PRO A 510 12.84 26.45 -4.78
CA PRO A 510 13.89 26.92 -3.91
C PRO A 510 15.20 26.91 -4.72
N THR A 511 15.97 28.00 -4.62
CA THR A 511 17.34 28.07 -5.15
C THR A 511 18.07 26.77 -4.86
N ALA A 512 18.65 26.17 -5.90
CA ALA A 512 19.33 24.88 -5.85
C ALA A 512 20.28 24.80 -4.64
N PRO A 513 20.24 23.72 -3.86
CA PRO A 513 21.28 23.47 -2.88
C PRO A 513 22.63 23.31 -3.59
N PRO A 514 23.74 23.64 -2.94
CA PRO A 514 25.07 23.58 -3.53
C PRO A 514 25.36 22.16 -4.03
N ASP A 515 25.97 22.09 -5.19
CA ASP A 515 26.35 20.88 -5.91
C ASP A 515 27.12 19.90 -5.01
N LEU A 516 26.45 18.82 -4.60
CA LEU A 516 27.01 17.79 -3.72
C LEU A 516 28.13 16.99 -4.40
N ASP A 517 28.17 16.95 -5.73
CA ASP A 517 29.24 16.29 -6.49
C ASP A 517 30.59 17.05 -6.31
N ALA A 518 30.54 18.38 -6.14
CA ALA A 518 31.74 19.16 -5.82
C ALA A 518 32.22 18.96 -4.36
N ALA A 519 31.31 18.64 -3.44
CA ALA A 519 31.65 18.35 -2.05
C ALA A 519 32.21 16.93 -1.88
N ALA A 520 31.66 15.95 -2.61
CA ALA A 520 32.13 14.56 -2.62
C ALA A 520 33.54 14.46 -3.24
N ALA A 521 33.80 15.16 -4.34
CA ALA A 521 35.12 15.20 -4.96
C ALA A 521 36.20 15.82 -4.03
N ARG A 522 35.85 16.81 -3.22
CA ARG A 522 36.79 17.38 -2.22
C ARG A 522 37.05 16.44 -1.04
N ALA A 523 36.05 15.63 -0.63
CA ALA A 523 36.20 14.65 0.44
C ALA A 523 37.08 13.45 0.02
N LEU A 524 36.97 13.00 -1.24
CA LEU A 524 37.81 11.93 -1.80
C LEU A 524 39.27 12.38 -1.98
N GLY A 525 39.52 13.61 -2.44
CA GLY A 525 40.88 14.16 -2.57
C GLY A 525 41.61 14.30 -1.21
N THR A 526 40.88 14.55 -0.12
CA THR A 526 41.47 14.60 1.22
C THR A 526 41.71 13.23 1.85
N ALA A 527 40.97 12.19 1.42
CA ALA A 527 41.16 10.80 1.87
C ALA A 527 42.38 10.17 1.19
N GLU A 528 42.58 10.38 -0.11
CA GLU A 528 43.79 9.93 -0.83
C GLU A 528 45.08 10.62 -0.33
N SER A 529 45.03 11.90 0.04
CA SER A 529 46.17 12.61 0.62
C SER A 529 46.55 12.07 2.01
N ARG A 530 45.59 11.55 2.79
CA ARG A 530 45.87 10.94 4.11
C ARG A 530 46.34 9.47 3.98
N ALA A 531 45.88 8.75 2.99
CA ALA A 531 46.32 7.37 2.73
C ALA A 531 47.79 7.31 2.25
N ASN A 532 48.23 8.29 1.45
CA ASN A 532 49.62 8.36 0.98
C ASN A 532 50.63 8.86 2.05
N GLN A 533 50.17 9.42 3.17
CA GLN A 533 51.06 9.73 4.29
C GLN A 533 51.25 8.60 5.30
N ALA A 534 50.43 7.53 5.23
CA ALA A 534 50.50 6.39 6.15
C ALA A 534 51.29 5.17 5.56
N ALA A 535 51.78 5.24 4.34
CA ALA A 535 52.53 4.18 3.69
C ALA A 535 54.00 4.53 3.50
N GLN A 536 54.73 4.69 4.62
CA GLN A 536 56.18 4.56 4.60
C GLN A 536 56.60 3.30 5.39
N PRO A 537 57.43 2.42 4.84
CA PRO A 537 57.77 1.16 5.48
C PRO A 537 58.83 1.39 6.57
N GLU A 538 58.52 0.93 7.77
CA GLU A 538 59.46 0.83 8.88
C GLU A 538 60.43 -0.34 8.64
N ALA A 539 61.71 -0.07 8.68
CA ALA A 539 62.80 -0.98 8.37
C ALA A 539 62.89 -2.13 9.39
N ALA A 540 63.11 -3.32 8.87
CA ALA A 540 63.28 -4.58 9.57
C ALA A 540 64.45 -4.54 10.58
N ARG A 541 64.20 -5.04 11.81
CA ARG A 541 65.23 -5.49 12.76
C ARG A 541 65.32 -7.03 12.73
N PRO A 542 66.51 -7.64 12.82
CA PRO A 542 66.70 -9.06 12.71
C PRO A 542 66.31 -9.80 14.00
N GLN A 543 65.69 -10.97 13.83
CA GLN A 543 65.50 -11.95 14.91
C GLN A 543 66.83 -12.69 15.19
N GLN A 544 67.13 -12.89 16.46
CA GLN A 544 68.06 -13.91 16.95
C GLN A 544 67.26 -15.00 17.69
N PRO A 545 67.79 -16.24 17.70
CA PRO A 545 67.04 -17.45 18.07
C PRO A 545 67.23 -17.78 19.56
N GLU A 546 66.15 -18.32 20.17
CA GLU A 546 66.19 -19.52 21.06
C GLU A 546 64.80 -20.16 21.07
#